data_82237e3a71f50dfbefef7f1ce162f6dd
#
_entry.id   82237e3a71f50dfbefef7f1ce162f6dd
#
_cell.length_a   1.000
_cell.length_b   1.000
_cell.length_c   1.000
_cell.angle_alpha   90.00
_cell.angle_beta   90.00
_cell.angle_gamma   90.00
#
_symmetry.space_group_name_H-M   'P 1'
#
loop_
_entity.id
_entity.type
_entity.pdbx_description
1 polymer ?
#
loop_
_entity_poly.entity_id
_entity_poly.type
_entity_poly.pdbx_seq_one_letter_code
_entity_poly.pdbx_strand_id
1 'polypeptide(L)'
;SERMQRKIVSEIEITPEEVRQFFNKIPEDQRPVFGAELEIAQIVKKPEAPEEEKQKVIDRLNKIREDVLEKGSSFAVKAILYTEDPGSKPDGGYYKINKQTGFVKEFKDVAFSLSEGEVSEPFETSFGYHILTVEKILGQEREIRHILMIPKVPESALNAAKQELDTIRQGVMDGKFTFAEAALNFS
;
A
#
# COMPACT_ATOMS: atom_id res chain seq x y z
N SER A 1 -1.09 -14.88 -11.78
CA SER A 1 -0.40 -13.96 -12.65
C SER A 1 -0.58 -12.49 -12.26
N GLU A 2 -1.79 -11.94 -12.16
CA GLU A 2 -2.01 -10.57 -11.68
C GLU A 2 -1.56 -10.33 -10.22
N ARG A 3 -1.68 -11.32 -9.36
CA ARG A 3 -1.15 -11.28 -7.98
C ARG A 3 0.38 -11.17 -7.94
N MET A 4 1.08 -11.83 -8.86
CA MET A 4 2.53 -11.73 -8.98
C MET A 4 2.98 -10.37 -9.53
N GLN A 5 2.26 -9.81 -10.51
CA GLN A 5 2.55 -8.48 -11.05
C GLN A 5 2.32 -7.37 -10.03
N ARG A 6 1.27 -7.45 -9.20
CA ARG A 6 1.04 -6.49 -8.10
C ARG A 6 2.13 -6.55 -7.03
N LYS A 7 2.65 -7.74 -6.73
CA LYS A 7 3.74 -7.89 -5.75
C LYS A 7 5.08 -7.38 -6.28
N ILE A 8 5.33 -7.54 -7.58
CA ILE A 8 6.54 -7.03 -8.25
C ILE A 8 6.50 -5.51 -8.39
N VAL A 9 5.32 -4.93 -8.56
CA VAL A 9 5.12 -3.48 -8.73
C VAL A 9 5.16 -2.71 -7.40
N SER A 10 4.86 -3.38 -6.27
CA SER A 10 4.72 -2.70 -4.97
C SER A 10 6.00 -2.64 -4.13
N GLU A 11 6.97 -3.51 -4.35
CA GLU A 11 8.17 -3.59 -3.52
C GLU A 11 9.41 -3.87 -4.38
N ILE A 12 10.40 -2.98 -4.30
CA ILE A 12 11.74 -3.21 -4.83
C ILE A 12 12.63 -3.53 -3.64
N GLU A 13 13.05 -4.79 -3.55
CA GLU A 13 13.88 -5.28 -2.47
C GLU A 13 15.31 -5.55 -2.96
N ILE A 14 16.29 -5.24 -2.12
CA ILE A 14 17.63 -5.77 -2.28
C ILE A 14 17.64 -7.14 -1.60
N THR A 15 17.82 -8.21 -2.40
CA THR A 15 17.74 -9.58 -1.90
C THR A 15 19.00 -9.96 -1.09
N PRO A 16 18.92 -10.95 -0.17
CA PRO A 16 20.08 -11.49 0.52
C PRO A 16 21.19 -11.97 -0.42
N GLU A 17 20.83 -12.47 -1.61
CA GLU A 17 21.79 -12.90 -2.64
C GLU A 17 22.53 -11.70 -3.24
N GLU A 18 21.85 -10.61 -3.53
CA GLU A 18 22.48 -9.38 -4.00
C GLU A 18 23.40 -8.77 -2.93
N VAL A 19 23.03 -8.85 -1.66
CA VAL A 19 23.89 -8.45 -0.53
C VAL A 19 25.13 -9.32 -0.47
N ARG A 20 25.03 -10.65 -0.66
CA ARG A 20 26.18 -11.57 -0.72
C ARG A 20 27.09 -11.28 -1.89
N GLN A 21 26.54 -11.06 -3.08
CA GLN A 21 27.32 -10.72 -4.28
C GLN A 21 28.06 -9.40 -4.09
N PHE A 22 27.41 -8.44 -3.46
CA PHE A 22 28.01 -7.17 -3.07
C PHE A 22 29.17 -7.39 -2.08
N PHE A 23 28.93 -8.15 -1.00
CA PHE A 23 29.92 -8.44 0.03
C PHE A 23 31.16 -9.14 -0.56
N ASN A 24 30.96 -10.05 -1.51
CA ASN A 24 32.03 -10.77 -2.18
C ASN A 24 32.88 -9.89 -3.11
N LYS A 25 32.36 -8.73 -3.54
CA LYS A 25 33.10 -7.75 -4.35
C LYS A 25 33.97 -6.81 -3.51
N ILE A 26 33.77 -6.78 -2.20
CA ILE A 26 34.61 -5.99 -1.28
C ILE A 26 35.93 -6.74 -1.08
N PRO A 27 37.10 -6.07 -1.24
CA PRO A 27 38.40 -6.68 -0.94
C PRO A 27 38.43 -7.23 0.50
N GLU A 28 39.08 -8.36 0.71
CA GLU A 28 39.07 -9.09 1.99
C GLU A 28 39.56 -8.25 3.17
N ASP A 29 40.53 -7.39 2.93
CA ASP A 29 41.08 -6.44 3.92
C ASP A 29 40.15 -5.30 4.31
N GLN A 30 39.09 -5.06 3.52
CA GLN A 30 38.10 -4.03 3.75
C GLN A 30 36.75 -4.60 4.17
N ARG A 31 36.64 -5.94 4.24
CA ARG A 31 35.40 -6.57 4.71
C ARG A 31 35.24 -6.36 6.22
N PRO A 32 34.10 -5.86 6.67
CA PRO A 32 33.83 -5.79 8.09
C PRO A 32 33.81 -7.22 8.68
N VAL A 33 34.58 -7.45 9.71
CA VAL A 33 34.56 -8.71 10.46
C VAL A 33 33.35 -8.69 11.37
N PHE A 34 32.29 -9.38 10.97
CA PHE A 34 31.15 -9.61 11.86
C PHE A 34 31.44 -10.82 12.72
N GLY A 35 31.17 -10.69 14.01
CA GLY A 35 31.12 -11.84 14.92
C GLY A 35 30.04 -12.84 14.45
N ALA A 36 29.93 -13.98 15.09
CA ALA A 36 29.09 -15.12 14.66
C ALA A 36 27.57 -14.86 14.57
N GLU A 37 27.11 -13.62 14.72
CA GLU A 37 25.73 -13.21 14.52
C GLU A 37 25.57 -12.60 13.13
N LEU A 38 24.80 -13.29 12.27
CA LEU A 38 24.43 -12.82 10.95
C LEU A 38 23.24 -11.84 11.11
N GLU A 39 23.51 -10.54 11.22
CA GLU A 39 22.46 -9.55 11.06
C GLU A 39 22.15 -9.39 9.56
N ILE A 40 20.95 -9.78 9.16
CA ILE A 40 20.44 -9.53 7.81
C ILE A 40 19.76 -8.17 7.81
N ALA A 41 20.38 -7.20 7.15
CA ALA A 41 19.77 -5.90 6.91
C ALA A 41 19.20 -5.85 5.49
N GLN A 42 18.03 -5.24 5.34
CA GLN A 42 17.30 -5.10 4.09
C GLN A 42 16.99 -3.62 3.86
N ILE A 43 17.19 -3.16 2.63
CA ILE A 43 16.71 -1.83 2.19
C ILE A 43 15.53 -2.05 1.26
N VAL A 44 14.36 -1.59 1.69
CA VAL A 44 13.12 -1.66 0.93
C VAL A 44 12.75 -0.24 0.47
N LYS A 45 12.54 -0.08 -0.84
CA LYS A 45 11.94 1.11 -1.43
C LYS A 45 10.60 0.74 -2.04
N LYS A 46 9.53 1.25 -1.44
CA LYS A 46 8.19 1.16 -2.00
C LYS A 46 7.96 2.35 -2.90
N PRO A 47 7.86 2.16 -4.24
CA PRO A 47 7.56 3.27 -5.12
C PRO A 47 6.16 3.80 -4.81
N GLU A 48 6.05 5.11 -4.60
CA GLU A 48 4.78 5.77 -4.37
C GLU A 48 4.15 6.19 -5.71
N ALA A 49 2.83 6.12 -5.78
CA ALA A 49 2.09 6.67 -6.90
C ALA A 49 2.24 8.20 -6.92
N PRO A 50 2.40 8.82 -8.11
CA PRO A 50 2.41 10.28 -8.24
C PRO A 50 1.08 10.89 -7.79
N GLU A 51 1.12 12.13 -7.34
CA GLU A 51 -0.08 12.87 -6.91
C GLU A 51 -1.16 12.91 -7.99
N GLU A 52 -0.79 12.98 -9.26
CA GLU A 52 -1.73 12.93 -10.39
C GLU A 52 -2.53 11.62 -10.41
N GLU A 53 -1.89 10.47 -10.18
CA GLU A 53 -2.56 9.17 -10.14
C GLU A 53 -3.43 9.02 -8.87
N LYS A 54 -2.98 9.56 -7.75
CA LYS A 54 -3.79 9.63 -6.52
C LYS A 54 -5.06 10.45 -6.74
N GLN A 55 -4.94 11.61 -7.39
CA GLN A 55 -6.07 12.48 -7.68
C GLN A 55 -7.07 11.83 -8.63
N LYS A 56 -6.62 11.10 -9.64
CA LYS A 56 -7.50 10.33 -10.54
C LYS A 56 -8.36 9.33 -9.77
N VAL A 57 -7.78 8.64 -8.81
CA VAL A 57 -8.51 7.68 -7.96
C VAL A 57 -9.52 8.41 -7.06
N ILE A 58 -9.13 9.50 -6.43
CA ILE A 58 -10.02 10.32 -5.60
C ILE A 58 -11.20 10.82 -6.44
N ASP A 59 -10.95 11.33 -7.63
CA ASP A 59 -12.00 11.84 -8.54
C ASP A 59 -12.97 10.73 -8.97
N ARG A 60 -12.46 9.53 -9.25
CA ARG A 60 -13.31 8.38 -9.58
C ARG A 60 -14.18 7.94 -8.40
N LEU A 61 -13.63 7.91 -7.20
CA LEU A 61 -14.39 7.59 -5.99
C LEU A 61 -15.45 8.65 -5.71
N ASN A 62 -15.14 9.93 -5.87
CA ASN A 62 -16.12 11.02 -5.76
C ASN A 62 -17.24 10.90 -6.79
N LYS A 63 -16.92 10.49 -8.02
CA LYS A 63 -17.93 10.26 -9.05
C LYS A 63 -18.86 9.10 -8.71
N ILE A 64 -18.32 8.02 -8.19
CA ILE A 64 -19.13 6.88 -7.72
C ILE A 64 -20.02 7.31 -6.56
N ARG A 65 -19.48 8.08 -5.60
CA ARG A 65 -20.21 8.63 -4.47
C ARG A 65 -21.39 9.51 -4.94
N GLU A 66 -21.15 10.41 -5.88
CA GLU A 66 -22.20 11.24 -6.51
C GLU A 66 -23.27 10.37 -7.16
N ASP A 67 -22.90 9.36 -7.93
CA ASP A 67 -23.86 8.45 -8.57
C ASP A 67 -24.75 7.72 -7.54
N VAL A 68 -24.17 7.33 -6.41
CA VAL A 68 -24.94 6.70 -5.32
C VAL A 68 -25.88 7.69 -4.63
N LEU A 69 -25.38 8.86 -4.24
CA LEU A 69 -26.13 9.84 -3.44
C LEU A 69 -27.19 10.60 -4.25
N GLU A 70 -26.87 10.95 -5.49
CA GLU A 70 -27.72 11.85 -6.29
C GLU A 70 -28.54 11.11 -7.36
N LYS A 71 -28.02 10.00 -7.89
CA LYS A 71 -28.65 9.26 -8.98
C LYS A 71 -29.26 7.93 -8.55
N GLY A 72 -29.17 7.59 -7.27
CA GLY A 72 -29.75 6.36 -6.73
C GLY A 72 -29.07 5.08 -7.18
N SER A 73 -27.83 5.14 -7.65
CA SER A 73 -27.05 3.95 -7.99
C SER A 73 -26.80 3.08 -6.77
N SER A 74 -26.85 1.76 -6.94
CA SER A 74 -26.54 0.83 -5.85
C SER A 74 -25.05 0.83 -5.51
N PHE A 75 -24.71 1.11 -4.26
CA PHE A 75 -23.34 1.00 -3.77
C PHE A 75 -22.76 -0.42 -3.95
N ALA A 76 -23.56 -1.45 -3.66
CA ALA A 76 -23.15 -2.84 -3.84
C ALA A 76 -22.78 -3.16 -5.29
N VAL A 77 -23.57 -2.70 -6.26
CA VAL A 77 -23.27 -2.88 -7.69
C VAL A 77 -21.99 -2.13 -8.08
N LYS A 78 -21.84 -0.90 -7.62
CA LYS A 78 -20.59 -0.13 -7.85
C LYS A 78 -19.37 -0.82 -7.24
N ALA A 79 -19.52 -1.43 -6.06
CA ALA A 79 -18.44 -2.19 -5.43
C ALA A 79 -18.06 -3.44 -6.24
N ILE A 80 -19.04 -4.22 -6.72
CA ILE A 80 -18.77 -5.37 -7.59
C ILE A 80 -17.99 -4.96 -8.84
N LEU A 81 -18.36 -3.84 -9.44
CA LEU A 81 -17.74 -3.37 -10.67
C LEU A 81 -16.33 -2.80 -10.47
N TYR A 82 -16.13 -2.02 -9.42
CA TYR A 82 -14.98 -1.13 -9.33
C TYR A 82 -14.04 -1.38 -8.16
N THR A 83 -14.44 -2.14 -7.13
CA THR A 83 -13.51 -2.36 -6.01
C THR A 83 -12.31 -3.22 -6.43
N GLU A 84 -11.16 -2.84 -5.93
CA GLU A 84 -9.92 -3.60 -6.05
C GLU A 84 -9.61 -4.43 -4.79
N ASP A 85 -10.55 -4.49 -3.84
CA ASP A 85 -10.46 -5.42 -2.71
C ASP A 85 -11.00 -6.80 -3.09
N PRO A 86 -10.11 -7.80 -3.30
CA PRO A 86 -10.55 -9.14 -3.70
C PRO A 86 -11.35 -9.86 -2.61
N GLY A 87 -11.16 -9.48 -1.34
CA GLY A 87 -11.83 -10.12 -0.21
C GLY A 87 -13.31 -9.83 -0.14
N SER A 88 -13.74 -8.63 -0.52
CA SER A 88 -15.15 -8.20 -0.46
C SER A 88 -15.81 -8.02 -1.82
N LYS A 89 -15.06 -8.07 -2.91
CA LYS A 89 -15.61 -7.85 -4.26
C LYS A 89 -16.78 -8.74 -4.61
N PRO A 90 -16.74 -10.07 -4.37
CA PRO A 90 -17.86 -10.95 -4.67
C PRO A 90 -19.15 -10.60 -3.92
N ASP A 91 -18.99 -10.03 -2.74
CA ASP A 91 -20.09 -9.67 -1.85
C ASP A 91 -20.48 -8.18 -1.94
N GLY A 92 -20.05 -7.49 -3.00
CA GLY A 92 -20.34 -6.08 -3.21
C GLY A 92 -19.71 -5.17 -2.15
N GLY A 93 -18.50 -5.47 -1.74
CA GLY A 93 -17.74 -4.69 -0.77
C GLY A 93 -18.17 -4.88 0.69
N TYR A 94 -19.01 -5.87 0.99
CA TYR A 94 -19.60 -6.07 2.32
C TYR A 94 -18.60 -6.61 3.33
N TYR A 95 -18.64 -6.03 4.53
CA TYR A 95 -18.05 -6.56 5.76
C TYR A 95 -18.94 -6.29 6.97
N LYS A 96 -18.87 -7.20 7.93
CA LYS A 96 -19.40 -6.99 9.28
C LYS A 96 -18.23 -6.81 10.22
N ILE A 97 -18.14 -5.65 10.86
CA ILE A 97 -17.01 -5.26 11.68
C ILE A 97 -17.42 -4.75 13.06
N ASN A 98 -16.51 -4.86 14.02
CA ASN A 98 -16.55 -4.16 15.29
C ASN A 98 -15.20 -3.46 15.54
N LYS A 99 -15.06 -2.76 16.66
CA LYS A 99 -13.82 -2.02 16.96
C LYS A 99 -12.59 -2.90 17.17
N GLN A 100 -12.78 -4.19 17.47
CA GLN A 100 -11.71 -5.18 17.66
C GLN A 100 -11.35 -5.94 16.38
N THR A 101 -12.14 -5.79 15.32
CA THR A 101 -11.87 -6.41 14.02
C THR A 101 -10.52 -5.91 13.46
N GLY A 102 -9.75 -6.81 12.86
CA GLY A 102 -8.37 -6.56 12.38
C GLY A 102 -8.27 -5.68 11.14
N PHE A 103 -9.03 -4.59 11.07
CA PHE A 103 -8.90 -3.56 10.04
C PHE A 103 -7.96 -2.44 10.51
N VAL A 104 -7.35 -1.73 9.55
CA VAL A 104 -6.50 -0.58 9.86
C VAL A 104 -7.32 0.53 10.55
N LYS A 105 -6.64 1.31 11.39
CA LYS A 105 -7.28 2.32 12.23
C LYS A 105 -8.09 3.33 11.43
N GLU A 106 -7.55 3.83 10.33
CA GLU A 106 -8.19 4.83 9.47
C GLU A 106 -9.53 4.32 8.92
N PHE A 107 -9.59 3.06 8.53
CA PHE A 107 -10.81 2.41 8.04
C PHE A 107 -11.86 2.31 9.14
N LYS A 108 -11.47 1.84 10.33
CA LYS A 108 -12.39 1.76 11.48
C LYS A 108 -12.88 3.12 11.94
N ASP A 109 -12.01 4.12 11.99
CA ASP A 109 -12.38 5.48 12.39
C ASP A 109 -13.48 6.04 11.49
N VAL A 110 -13.38 5.86 10.17
CA VAL A 110 -14.43 6.27 9.24
C VAL A 110 -15.71 5.45 9.45
N ALA A 111 -15.61 4.13 9.49
CA ALA A 111 -16.78 3.24 9.64
C ALA A 111 -17.59 3.54 10.91
N PHE A 112 -16.92 3.87 12.01
CA PHE A 112 -17.58 4.18 13.28
C PHE A 112 -17.96 5.66 13.47
N SER A 113 -17.56 6.54 12.56
CA SER A 113 -17.96 7.95 12.54
C SER A 113 -19.25 8.22 11.76
N LEU A 114 -19.63 7.31 10.85
CA LEU A 114 -20.78 7.48 9.97
C LEU A 114 -22.07 7.04 10.64
N SER A 115 -23.14 7.73 10.28
CA SER A 115 -24.52 7.29 10.56
C SER A 115 -24.95 6.22 9.56
N GLU A 116 -25.98 5.48 9.91
CA GLU A 116 -26.59 4.50 9.02
C GLU A 116 -27.10 5.17 7.74
N GLY A 117 -26.72 4.61 6.59
CA GLY A 117 -27.05 5.15 5.26
C GLY A 117 -26.10 6.20 4.72
N GLU A 118 -25.18 6.74 5.52
CA GLU A 118 -24.17 7.68 5.05
C GLU A 118 -23.11 7.01 4.16
N VAL A 119 -22.59 7.78 3.22
CA VAL A 119 -21.43 7.42 2.38
C VAL A 119 -20.29 8.39 2.71
N SER A 120 -19.12 7.84 3.05
CA SER A 120 -17.95 8.65 3.35
C SER A 120 -17.44 9.42 2.13
N GLU A 121 -16.70 10.48 2.39
CA GLU A 121 -15.76 11.01 1.38
C GLU A 121 -14.60 10.02 1.17
N PRO A 122 -13.85 10.14 0.05
CA PRO A 122 -12.65 9.35 -0.15
C PRO A 122 -11.65 9.55 0.99
N PHE A 123 -11.08 8.46 1.49
CA PHE A 123 -10.05 8.48 2.52
C PHE A 123 -8.95 7.47 2.20
N GLU A 124 -7.76 7.75 2.71
CA GLU A 124 -6.57 6.94 2.45
C GLU A 124 -6.29 5.96 3.58
N THR A 125 -5.84 4.76 3.19
CA THR A 125 -5.21 3.78 4.08
C THR A 125 -3.91 3.29 3.43
N SER A 126 -3.19 2.42 4.12
CA SER A 126 -2.01 1.75 3.54
C SER A 126 -2.32 0.90 2.30
N PHE A 127 -3.58 0.56 2.06
CA PHE A 127 -4.02 -0.22 0.90
C PHE A 127 -4.36 0.64 -0.32
N GLY A 128 -4.63 1.91 -0.15
CA GLY A 128 -5.08 2.82 -1.20
C GLY A 128 -6.17 3.76 -0.71
N TYR A 129 -7.05 4.16 -1.62
CA TYR A 129 -8.17 5.06 -1.32
C TYR A 129 -9.48 4.30 -1.25
N HIS A 130 -10.33 4.68 -0.32
CA HIS A 130 -11.63 4.05 -0.10
C HIS A 130 -12.76 5.08 -0.09
N ILE A 131 -13.95 4.63 -0.43
CA ILE A 131 -15.22 5.17 0.07
C ILE A 131 -15.96 4.04 0.80
N LEU A 132 -16.72 4.39 1.81
CA LEU A 132 -17.39 3.44 2.69
C LEU A 132 -18.81 3.93 2.99
N THR A 133 -19.76 3.00 3.08
CA THR A 133 -21.10 3.23 3.58
C THR A 133 -21.43 2.31 4.73
N VAL A 134 -22.17 2.79 5.70
CA VAL A 134 -22.72 1.98 6.80
C VAL A 134 -24.14 1.60 6.45
N GLU A 135 -24.40 0.33 6.23
CA GLU A 135 -25.76 -0.17 5.94
C GLU A 135 -26.58 -0.33 7.19
N LYS A 136 -25.97 -0.87 8.26
CA LYS A 136 -26.64 -1.09 9.56
C LYS A 136 -25.70 -0.90 10.73
N ILE A 137 -26.27 -0.34 11.78
CA ILE A 137 -25.65 -0.24 13.09
C ILE A 137 -26.33 -1.25 14.02
N LEU A 138 -25.62 -2.27 14.44
CA LEU A 138 -26.10 -3.34 15.29
C LEU A 138 -25.33 -3.35 16.62
N GLY A 139 -25.72 -2.45 17.52
CA GLY A 139 -24.99 -2.25 18.77
C GLY A 139 -23.54 -1.80 18.49
N GLN A 140 -22.58 -2.64 18.85
CA GLN A 140 -21.14 -2.36 18.62
C GLN A 140 -20.65 -2.83 17.27
N GLU A 141 -21.47 -3.53 16.50
CA GLU A 141 -21.15 -3.97 15.16
C GLU A 141 -21.64 -3.00 14.10
N ARG A 142 -20.97 -3.02 12.95
CA ARG A 142 -21.35 -2.28 11.75
C ARG A 142 -21.40 -3.24 10.58
N GLU A 143 -22.50 -3.24 9.86
CA GLU A 143 -22.55 -3.80 8.51
C GLU A 143 -22.21 -2.68 7.54
N ILE A 144 -21.12 -2.85 6.80
CA ILE A 144 -20.58 -1.84 5.92
C ILE A 144 -20.37 -2.38 4.51
N ARG A 145 -20.29 -1.48 3.55
CA ARG A 145 -19.71 -1.74 2.24
C ARG A 145 -18.64 -0.73 1.94
N HIS A 146 -17.61 -1.15 1.22
CA HIS A 146 -16.56 -0.24 0.80
C HIS A 146 -16.13 -0.50 -0.65
N ILE A 147 -15.49 0.48 -1.24
CA ILE A 147 -14.82 0.41 -2.53
C ILE A 147 -13.39 0.85 -2.31
N LEU A 148 -12.45 -0.02 -2.63
CA LEU A 148 -11.02 0.26 -2.63
C LEU A 148 -10.57 0.53 -4.06
N MET A 149 -9.80 1.60 -4.25
CA MET A 149 -9.07 1.87 -5.49
C MET A 149 -7.61 2.19 -5.17
N ILE A 150 -6.71 1.58 -5.92
CA ILE A 150 -5.27 1.70 -5.72
C ILE A 150 -4.70 2.59 -6.82
N PRO A 151 -4.05 3.71 -6.47
CA PRO A 151 -3.40 4.56 -7.47
C PRO A 151 -2.33 3.77 -8.25
N LYS A 152 -2.27 3.97 -9.56
CA LYS A 152 -1.29 3.30 -10.41
C LYS A 152 0.10 3.86 -10.15
N VAL A 153 1.08 2.97 -10.08
CA VAL A 153 2.49 3.33 -10.06
C VAL A 153 3.02 3.20 -11.49
N PRO A 154 3.30 4.29 -12.20
CA PRO A 154 3.81 4.21 -13.56
C PRO A 154 5.23 3.65 -13.59
N GLU A 155 5.62 3.10 -14.73
CA GLU A 155 6.96 2.52 -14.93
C GLU A 155 8.08 3.52 -14.65
N SER A 156 7.87 4.80 -14.96
CA SER A 156 8.81 5.88 -14.64
C SER A 156 9.10 6.00 -13.14
N ALA A 157 8.09 5.85 -12.28
CA ALA A 157 8.26 5.88 -10.83
C ALA A 157 8.97 4.62 -10.32
N LEU A 158 8.70 3.46 -10.92
CA LEU A 158 9.44 2.21 -10.64
C LEU A 158 10.91 2.34 -11.01
N ASN A 159 11.21 2.89 -12.17
CA ASN A 159 12.57 3.11 -12.62
C ASN A 159 13.31 4.12 -11.74
N ALA A 160 12.65 5.19 -11.29
CA ALA A 160 13.22 6.15 -10.35
C ALA A 160 13.58 5.48 -9.01
N ALA A 161 12.71 4.63 -8.48
CA ALA A 161 12.98 3.88 -7.24
C ALA A 161 14.16 2.90 -7.41
N LYS A 162 14.26 2.22 -8.56
CA LYS A 162 15.42 1.36 -8.88
C LYS A 162 16.72 2.16 -8.96
N GLN A 163 16.70 3.31 -9.60
CA GLN A 163 17.87 4.20 -9.69
C GLN A 163 18.29 4.71 -8.31
N GLU A 164 17.34 5.06 -7.44
CA GLU A 164 17.63 5.46 -6.07
C GLU A 164 18.31 4.34 -5.28
N LEU A 165 17.83 3.09 -5.39
CA LEU A 165 18.47 1.92 -4.78
C LEU A 165 19.87 1.68 -5.33
N ASP A 166 20.08 1.84 -6.63
CA ASP A 166 21.41 1.72 -7.26
C ASP A 166 22.36 2.82 -6.76
N THR A 167 21.88 4.04 -6.58
CA THR A 167 22.66 5.14 -5.99
C THR A 167 23.04 4.86 -4.54
N ILE A 168 22.12 4.32 -3.74
CA ILE A 168 22.37 3.91 -2.35
C ILE A 168 23.40 2.79 -2.33
N ARG A 169 23.26 1.79 -3.19
CA ARG A 169 24.21 0.70 -3.34
C ARG A 169 25.63 1.23 -3.67
N GLN A 170 25.72 2.13 -4.64
CA GLN A 170 26.98 2.73 -5.02
C GLN A 170 27.59 3.55 -3.89
N GLY A 171 26.79 4.28 -3.12
CA GLY A 171 27.26 5.02 -1.95
C GLY A 171 27.85 4.13 -0.86
N VAL A 172 27.26 2.95 -0.63
CA VAL A 172 27.81 1.93 0.29
C VAL A 172 29.12 1.36 -0.28
N MET A 173 29.17 1.05 -1.59
CA MET A 173 30.39 0.56 -2.26
C MET A 173 31.53 1.56 -2.20
N ASP A 174 31.25 2.83 -2.37
CA ASP A 174 32.23 3.93 -2.33
C ASP A 174 32.63 4.34 -0.91
N GLY A 175 32.07 3.69 0.11
CA GLY A 175 32.38 3.96 1.51
C GLY A 175 31.82 5.29 2.04
N LYS A 176 30.87 5.89 1.35
CA LYS A 176 30.23 7.15 1.80
C LYS A 176 29.38 6.96 3.05
N PHE A 177 28.77 5.79 3.21
CA PHE A 177 28.02 5.37 4.37
C PHE A 177 27.99 3.83 4.45
N THR A 178 27.69 3.31 5.64
CA THR A 178 27.55 1.86 5.84
C THR A 178 26.18 1.37 5.36
N PHE A 179 26.06 0.07 5.12
CA PHE A 179 24.77 -0.54 4.79
C PHE A 179 23.73 -0.34 5.90
N ALA A 180 24.15 -0.42 7.16
CA ALA A 180 23.27 -0.18 8.32
C ALA A 180 22.74 1.27 8.34
N GLU A 181 23.60 2.26 8.08
CA GLU A 181 23.20 3.66 7.95
C GLU A 181 22.24 3.86 6.77
N ALA A 182 22.51 3.20 5.63
CA ALA A 182 21.63 3.24 4.47
C ALA A 182 20.25 2.64 4.78
N ALA A 183 20.19 1.49 5.43
CA ALA A 183 18.94 0.85 5.83
C ALA A 183 18.12 1.74 6.78
N LEU A 184 18.79 2.45 7.71
CA LEU A 184 18.12 3.33 8.65
C LEU A 184 17.58 4.62 8.01
N ASN A 185 18.30 5.19 7.04
CA ASN A 185 17.99 6.51 6.48
C ASN A 185 17.17 6.46 5.18
N PHE A 186 17.20 5.35 4.44
CA PHE A 186 16.60 5.24 3.09
C PHE A 186 15.53 4.14 2.97
N SER A 187 15.27 3.42 4.03
CA SER A 187 14.27 2.34 4.03
C SER A 187 12.87 2.84 4.38
#